data_ad843d101651e18d18186765ac4a58f7
#
_entry.id   ad843d101651e18d18186765ac4a58f7
#
_cell.length_a   1.000
_cell.length_b   1.000
_cell.length_c   1.000
_cell.angle_alpha   90.00
_cell.angle_beta   90.00
_cell.angle_gamma   90.00
#
_symmetry.space_group_name_H-M   'P 1'
#
loop_
_entity.id
_entity.type
_entity.pdbx_description
1 polymer ?
#
loop_
_entity_poly.entity_id
_entity_poly.type
_entity_poly.pdbx_seq_one_letter_code
_entity_poly.pdbx_strand_id
1 'polypeptide(L)'
;MQKYEGKLIASGLKFGIVISRYNDFITNKLLEGAFDCLTRHGCEDKDISVAWVPGVFEISSAAKIMAQSKTYDAIICLGAVIKGETSHNEYIASEAIKGAAKISLDFDIPVAFGVITPDTLEQAIERAGARQGNKGWQAALTAIEMANLFKTLK
;
A
#
# COMPACT_ATOMS: atom_id res chain seq x y z
N MET A 1 15.61 12.08 -26.96
CA MET A 1 14.63 11.31 -26.18
C MET A 1 14.36 12.01 -24.87
N GLN A 2 13.09 12.17 -24.51
CA GLN A 2 12.69 12.71 -23.21
C GLN A 2 12.42 11.54 -22.27
N LYS A 3 13.07 11.53 -21.11
CA LYS A 3 12.96 10.43 -20.15
C LYS A 3 12.46 10.91 -18.79
N TYR A 4 11.46 10.25 -18.26
CA TYR A 4 10.88 10.56 -16.94
C TYR A 4 11.07 9.38 -16.00
N GLU A 5 11.65 9.64 -14.83
CA GLU A 5 11.82 8.66 -13.77
C GLU A 5 11.53 9.32 -12.43
N GLY A 6 10.79 8.63 -11.57
CA GLY A 6 10.53 9.11 -10.21
C GLY A 6 11.75 8.91 -9.32
N LYS A 7 12.08 9.91 -8.52
CA LYS A 7 13.17 9.80 -7.53
C LYS A 7 12.68 9.02 -6.32
N LEU A 8 13.62 8.43 -5.60
CA LEU A 8 13.33 7.69 -4.37
C LEU A 8 13.55 8.59 -3.14
N ILE A 9 12.87 9.71 -3.11
CA ILE A 9 12.95 10.71 -2.05
C ILE A 9 11.55 10.98 -1.53
N ALA A 10 11.32 10.68 -0.25
CA ALA A 10 10.02 10.82 0.38
C ALA A 10 9.86 12.11 1.19
N SER A 11 10.93 12.91 1.30
CA SER A 11 10.89 14.18 2.03
C SER A 11 9.83 15.11 1.45
N GLY A 12 8.97 15.64 2.30
CA GLY A 12 7.92 16.57 1.89
C GLY A 12 6.69 15.92 1.26
N LEU A 13 6.70 14.61 1.06
CA LEU A 13 5.55 13.88 0.55
C LEU A 13 4.66 13.39 1.69
N LYS A 14 3.37 13.29 1.43
CA LYS A 14 2.37 12.79 2.39
C LYS A 14 1.79 11.47 1.89
N PHE A 15 1.75 10.49 2.79
CA PHE A 15 1.28 9.15 2.46
C PHE A 15 0.10 8.74 3.32
N GLY A 16 -0.92 8.19 2.68
CA GLY A 16 -2.03 7.55 3.36
C GLY A 16 -1.88 6.04 3.26
N ILE A 17 -1.97 5.35 4.38
CA ILE A 17 -1.89 3.89 4.42
C ILE A 17 -3.25 3.36 4.87
N VAL A 18 -3.82 2.44 4.08
CA VAL A 18 -5.04 1.73 4.46
C VAL A 18 -4.64 0.28 4.71
N ILE A 19 -4.93 -0.23 5.89
CA ILE A 19 -4.48 -1.54 6.32
C ILE A 19 -5.62 -2.35 6.92
N SER A 20 -5.72 -3.62 6.55
CA SER A 20 -6.73 -4.52 7.09
C SER A 20 -6.32 -5.08 8.44
N ARG A 21 -7.30 -5.18 9.36
CA ARG A 21 -7.07 -5.73 10.71
C ARG A 21 -7.07 -7.25 10.71
N TYR A 22 -7.86 -7.87 9.85
CA TYR A 22 -7.89 -9.32 9.76
C TYR A 22 -6.51 -9.84 9.39
N ASN A 23 -6.01 -10.83 10.13
CA ASN A 23 -4.62 -11.32 10.05
C ASN A 23 -3.61 -10.26 10.52
N ASP A 24 -3.92 -9.55 11.59
CA ASP A 24 -3.10 -8.42 12.07
C ASP A 24 -1.67 -8.81 12.47
N PHE A 25 -1.44 -10.06 12.87
CA PHE A 25 -0.09 -10.58 13.09
C PHE A 25 0.79 -10.35 11.84
N ILE A 26 0.21 -10.57 10.66
CA ILE A 26 0.91 -10.40 9.38
C ILE A 26 0.86 -8.94 8.93
N THR A 27 -0.32 -8.32 8.99
CA THR A 27 -0.48 -6.96 8.46
C THR A 27 0.31 -5.93 9.26
N ASN A 28 0.47 -6.12 10.58
CA ASN A 28 1.35 -5.27 11.37
C ASN A 28 2.80 -5.31 10.87
N LYS A 29 3.28 -6.47 10.43
CA LYS A 29 4.63 -6.60 9.86
C LYS A 29 4.74 -5.86 8.53
N LEU A 30 3.70 -5.88 7.73
CA LEU A 30 3.66 -5.11 6.48
C LEU A 30 3.70 -3.62 6.77
N LEU A 31 2.97 -3.18 7.78
CA LEU A 31 2.98 -1.77 8.19
C LEU A 31 4.36 -1.34 8.70
N GLU A 32 5.00 -2.17 9.50
CA GLU A 32 6.37 -1.88 9.97
C GLU A 32 7.33 -1.69 8.78
N GLY A 33 7.21 -2.58 7.78
CA GLY A 33 8.02 -2.48 6.56
C GLY A 33 7.74 -1.21 5.77
N ALA A 34 6.49 -0.86 5.60
CA ALA A 34 6.12 0.36 4.89
C ALA A 34 6.62 1.60 5.63
N PHE A 35 6.41 1.65 6.93
CA PHE A 35 6.87 2.76 7.76
C PHE A 35 8.40 2.91 7.71
N ASP A 36 9.12 1.79 7.83
CA ASP A 36 10.58 1.79 7.75
C ASP A 36 11.05 2.34 6.40
N CYS A 37 10.43 1.89 5.32
CA CYS A 37 10.78 2.36 3.98
C CYS A 37 10.55 3.88 3.84
N LEU A 38 9.39 4.36 4.23
CA LEU A 38 9.06 5.78 4.12
C LEU A 38 10.00 6.66 4.93
N THR A 39 10.27 6.28 6.18
CA THR A 39 11.10 7.08 7.06
C THR A 39 12.58 7.07 6.65
N ARG A 40 13.08 5.92 6.19
CA ARG A 40 14.47 5.84 5.69
C ARG A 40 14.67 6.64 4.41
N HIS A 41 13.62 6.89 3.65
CA HIS A 41 13.69 7.72 2.45
C HIS A 41 13.33 9.18 2.72
N GLY A 42 13.19 9.56 3.98
CA GLY A 42 13.06 10.96 4.38
C GLY A 42 11.68 11.45 4.77
N CYS A 43 10.67 10.57 4.77
CA CYS A 43 9.32 10.97 5.18
C CYS A 43 9.26 11.18 6.69
N GLU A 44 8.63 12.27 7.11
CA GLU A 44 8.44 12.53 8.54
C GLU A 44 7.19 11.79 9.04
N ASP A 45 7.21 11.38 10.29
CA ASP A 45 6.11 10.66 10.93
C ASP A 45 4.77 11.40 10.78
N LYS A 46 4.78 12.70 10.94
CA LYS A 46 3.58 13.55 10.82
C LYS A 46 2.94 13.52 9.44
N ASP A 47 3.68 13.11 8.42
CA ASP A 47 3.20 13.06 7.04
C ASP A 47 2.71 11.68 6.63
N ILE A 48 2.59 10.76 7.59
CA ILE A 48 2.07 9.42 7.38
C ILE A 48 0.77 9.25 8.18
N SER A 49 -0.31 8.93 7.48
CA SER A 49 -1.60 8.65 8.11
C SER A 49 -1.96 7.20 7.89
N VAL A 50 -2.45 6.53 8.92
CA VAL A 50 -2.81 5.10 8.84
C VAL A 50 -4.29 4.95 9.19
N ALA A 51 -5.05 4.33 8.29
CA ALA A 51 -6.45 3.99 8.50
C ALA A 51 -6.59 2.47 8.58
N TRP A 52 -7.09 1.97 9.69
CA TRP A 52 -7.36 0.54 9.89
C TRP A 52 -8.78 0.21 9.44
N VAL A 53 -8.92 -0.83 8.62
CA VAL A 53 -10.23 -1.34 8.18
C VAL A 53 -10.37 -2.80 8.63
N PRO A 54 -11.62 -3.32 8.75
CA PRO A 54 -11.81 -4.68 9.25
C PRO A 54 -11.14 -5.76 8.41
N GLY A 55 -11.34 -5.73 7.11
CA GLY A 55 -10.81 -6.74 6.20
C GLY A 55 -10.35 -6.15 4.88
N VAL A 56 -9.80 -6.99 4.03
CA VAL A 56 -9.28 -6.56 2.73
C VAL A 56 -10.38 -5.99 1.83
N PHE A 57 -11.61 -6.52 1.95
CA PHE A 57 -12.73 -6.02 1.16
C PHE A 57 -13.01 -4.54 1.39
N GLU A 58 -12.80 -4.04 2.61
CA GLU A 58 -13.08 -2.65 2.99
C GLU A 58 -11.97 -1.68 2.62
N ILE A 59 -10.82 -2.17 2.14
CA ILE A 59 -9.67 -1.32 1.80
C ILE A 59 -10.04 -0.28 0.73
N SER A 60 -10.73 -0.72 -0.33
CA SER A 60 -11.03 0.17 -1.47
C SER A 60 -11.89 1.36 -1.08
N SER A 61 -12.91 1.17 -0.24
CA SER A 61 -13.78 2.28 0.15
C SER A 61 -13.03 3.31 1.00
N ALA A 62 -12.19 2.86 1.92
CA ALA A 62 -11.38 3.78 2.73
C ALA A 62 -10.33 4.50 1.88
N ALA A 63 -9.67 3.77 0.98
CA ALA A 63 -8.67 4.34 0.09
C ALA A 63 -9.28 5.41 -0.82
N LYS A 64 -10.50 5.20 -1.29
CA LYS A 64 -11.19 6.18 -2.12
C LYS A 64 -11.41 7.49 -1.36
N ILE A 65 -11.87 7.41 -0.12
CA ILE A 65 -12.12 8.59 0.70
C ILE A 65 -10.80 9.35 0.94
N MET A 66 -9.73 8.63 1.24
CA MET A 66 -8.42 9.25 1.42
C MET A 66 -7.94 9.92 0.13
N ALA A 67 -8.15 9.29 -1.02
CA ALA A 67 -7.77 9.86 -2.31
C ALA A 67 -8.57 11.14 -2.61
N GLN A 68 -9.87 11.13 -2.30
CA GLN A 68 -10.74 12.29 -2.52
C GLN A 68 -10.35 13.49 -1.68
N SER A 69 -9.71 13.28 -0.54
CA SER A 69 -9.30 14.37 0.36
C SER A 69 -8.24 15.29 -0.25
N LYS A 70 -7.53 14.82 -1.26
CA LYS A 70 -6.41 15.53 -1.93
C LYS A 70 -5.30 15.93 -0.95
N THR A 71 -5.22 15.23 0.16
CA THR A 71 -4.20 15.46 1.19
C THR A 71 -2.91 14.71 0.90
N TYR A 72 -3.02 13.54 0.25
CA TYR A 72 -1.90 12.62 0.10
C TYR A 72 -1.31 12.64 -1.30
N ASP A 73 -0.01 12.39 -1.38
CA ASP A 73 0.72 12.23 -2.64
C ASP A 73 0.64 10.81 -3.17
N ALA A 74 0.37 9.85 -2.31
CA ALA A 74 0.15 8.46 -2.66
C ALA A 74 -0.62 7.73 -1.56
N ILE A 75 -1.32 6.68 -1.95
CA ILE A 75 -2.03 5.78 -1.03
C ILE A 75 -1.33 4.41 -1.08
N ILE A 76 -1.16 3.78 0.07
CA ILE A 76 -0.58 2.44 0.19
C ILE A 76 -1.63 1.53 0.81
N CYS A 77 -1.95 0.44 0.13
CA CYS A 77 -2.94 -0.54 0.60
C CYS A 77 -2.19 -1.77 1.13
N LEU A 78 -2.42 -2.13 2.39
CA LEU A 78 -1.77 -3.26 3.04
C LEU A 78 -2.81 -4.23 3.58
N GLY A 79 -2.58 -5.52 3.37
CA GLY A 79 -3.48 -6.54 3.85
C GLY A 79 -2.95 -7.93 3.55
N ALA A 80 -3.65 -8.94 4.05
CA ALA A 80 -3.30 -10.33 3.82
C ALA A 80 -4.57 -11.16 3.65
N VAL A 81 -4.62 -11.91 2.56
CA VAL A 81 -5.67 -12.88 2.27
C VAL A 81 -5.00 -14.23 2.12
N ILE A 82 -5.07 -15.06 3.16
CA ILE A 82 -4.43 -16.38 3.14
C ILE A 82 -5.38 -17.37 2.50
N LYS A 83 -4.94 -17.99 1.43
CA LYS A 83 -5.75 -18.95 0.68
C LYS A 83 -6.12 -20.13 1.57
N GLY A 84 -7.35 -20.62 1.43
CA GLY A 84 -7.83 -21.76 2.20
C GLY A 84 -8.52 -21.39 3.51
N GLU A 85 -8.41 -20.16 4.00
CA GLU A 85 -9.13 -19.73 5.20
C GLU A 85 -10.64 -19.60 4.94
N THR A 86 -11.01 -19.14 3.75
CA THR A 86 -12.42 -19.06 3.30
C THR A 86 -12.50 -19.38 1.81
N SER A 87 -13.69 -19.75 1.34
CA SER A 87 -13.94 -19.99 -0.08
C SER A 87 -14.02 -18.72 -0.93
N HIS A 88 -14.02 -17.54 -0.27
CA HIS A 88 -14.18 -16.25 -0.95
C HIS A 88 -12.87 -15.46 -1.12
N ASN A 89 -11.73 -16.06 -0.76
CA ASN A 89 -10.44 -15.35 -0.76
C ASN A 89 -10.07 -14.77 -2.11
N GLU A 90 -10.27 -15.54 -3.18
CA GLU A 90 -9.94 -15.09 -4.54
C GLU A 90 -10.80 -13.90 -4.97
N TYR A 91 -12.08 -13.91 -4.62
CA TYR A 91 -12.99 -12.81 -4.95
C TYR A 91 -12.61 -11.54 -4.19
N ILE A 92 -12.30 -11.68 -2.91
CA ILE A 92 -11.91 -10.55 -2.07
C ILE A 92 -10.63 -9.90 -2.60
N ALA A 93 -9.61 -10.70 -2.91
CA ALA A 93 -8.34 -10.20 -3.43
C ALA A 93 -8.53 -9.53 -4.80
N SER A 94 -9.33 -10.15 -5.68
CA SER A 94 -9.62 -9.63 -7.02
C SER A 94 -10.33 -8.26 -6.93
N GLU A 95 -11.35 -8.14 -6.09
CA GLU A 95 -12.07 -6.88 -5.94
C GLU A 95 -11.19 -5.79 -5.32
N ALA A 96 -10.33 -6.15 -4.37
CA ALA A 96 -9.43 -5.19 -3.75
C ALA A 96 -8.44 -4.60 -4.75
N ILE A 97 -7.83 -5.43 -5.60
CA ILE A 97 -6.86 -4.94 -6.60
C ILE A 97 -7.55 -4.10 -7.68
N LYS A 98 -8.73 -4.51 -8.12
CA LYS A 98 -9.51 -3.73 -9.09
C LYS A 98 -9.90 -2.37 -8.51
N GLY A 99 -10.33 -2.35 -7.25
CA GLY A 99 -10.69 -1.12 -6.56
C GLY A 99 -9.49 -0.17 -6.44
N ALA A 100 -8.33 -0.69 -6.07
CA ALA A 100 -7.11 0.11 -5.95
C ALA A 100 -6.72 0.72 -7.30
N ALA A 101 -6.75 -0.08 -8.36
CA ALA A 101 -6.44 0.39 -9.71
C ALA A 101 -7.42 1.48 -10.17
N LYS A 102 -8.71 1.29 -9.91
CA LYS A 102 -9.73 2.26 -10.28
C LYS A 102 -9.54 3.60 -9.56
N ILE A 103 -9.22 3.57 -8.27
CA ILE A 103 -8.99 4.79 -7.49
C ILE A 103 -7.82 5.57 -8.08
N SER A 104 -6.74 4.89 -8.43
CA SER A 104 -5.57 5.53 -9.02
C SER A 104 -5.93 6.23 -10.32
N LEU A 105 -6.69 5.59 -11.19
CA LEU A 105 -7.10 6.15 -12.48
C LEU A 105 -8.13 7.28 -12.33
N ASP A 106 -9.09 7.12 -11.42
CA ASP A 106 -10.17 8.11 -11.26
C ASP A 106 -9.71 9.39 -10.57
N PHE A 107 -8.74 9.29 -9.67
CA PHE A 107 -8.32 10.44 -8.85
C PHE A 107 -6.91 10.92 -9.15
N ASP A 108 -6.24 10.34 -10.14
CA ASP A 108 -4.89 10.73 -10.56
C ASP A 108 -3.90 10.74 -9.38
N ILE A 109 -3.97 9.70 -8.56
CA ILE A 109 -3.09 9.52 -7.41
C ILE A 109 -2.46 8.13 -7.46
N PRO A 110 -1.16 8.00 -7.17
CA PRO A 110 -0.57 6.67 -7.08
C PRO A 110 -1.20 5.85 -5.95
N VAL A 111 -1.56 4.62 -6.24
CA VAL A 111 -2.04 3.66 -5.25
C VAL A 111 -1.14 2.44 -5.32
N ALA A 112 -0.32 2.23 -4.30
CA ALA A 112 0.57 1.08 -4.22
C ALA A 112 -0.15 -0.07 -3.51
N PHE A 113 -0.04 -1.27 -4.07
CA PHE A 113 -0.80 -2.43 -3.60
C PHE A 113 0.13 -3.41 -2.90
N GLY A 114 0.08 -3.44 -1.57
CA GLY A 114 0.84 -4.34 -0.72
C GLY A 114 -0.04 -5.38 -0.02
N VAL A 115 -1.13 -5.80 -0.67
CA VAL A 115 -1.98 -6.88 -0.17
C VAL A 115 -1.40 -8.20 -0.66
N ILE A 116 -1.03 -9.09 0.27
CA ILE A 116 -0.47 -10.38 -0.07
C ILE A 116 -1.56 -11.45 -0.10
N THR A 117 -1.40 -12.42 -1.00
CA THR A 117 -2.35 -13.50 -1.20
C THR A 117 -1.64 -14.86 -1.15
N PRO A 118 -0.98 -15.19 -0.03
CA PRO A 118 -0.19 -16.41 0.06
C PRO A 118 -1.08 -17.65 0.17
N ASP A 119 -0.54 -18.79 -0.22
CA ASP A 119 -1.24 -20.07 -0.10
C ASP A 119 -1.25 -20.56 1.34
N THR A 120 -0.21 -20.22 2.11
CA THR A 120 -0.03 -20.70 3.48
C THR A 120 0.37 -19.56 4.42
N LEU A 121 0.19 -19.78 5.72
CA LEU A 121 0.66 -18.85 6.75
C LEU A 121 2.18 -18.67 6.68
N GLU A 122 2.92 -19.75 6.38
CA GLU A 122 4.38 -19.68 6.26
C GLU A 122 4.80 -18.73 5.15
N GLN A 123 4.15 -18.79 3.99
CA GLN A 123 4.39 -17.85 2.90
C GLN A 123 4.04 -16.42 3.30
N ALA A 124 2.97 -16.24 4.07
CA ALA A 124 2.57 -14.92 4.58
C ALA A 124 3.69 -14.34 5.46
N ILE A 125 4.26 -15.15 6.34
CA ILE A 125 5.35 -14.72 7.22
C ILE A 125 6.58 -14.32 6.41
N GLU A 126 6.93 -15.08 5.37
CA GLU A 126 8.06 -14.74 4.51
C GLU A 126 7.86 -13.40 3.79
N ARG A 127 6.66 -13.15 3.27
CA ARG A 127 6.34 -11.93 2.51
C ARG A 127 6.14 -10.71 3.40
N ALA A 128 6.02 -10.90 4.70
CA ALA A 128 5.91 -9.84 5.69
C ALA A 128 7.17 -9.75 6.57
N GLY A 129 8.23 -10.44 6.22
CA GLY A 129 9.44 -10.55 7.03
C GLY A 129 10.42 -9.39 6.86
N ALA A 130 11.71 -9.74 6.70
CA ALA A 130 12.78 -8.76 6.59
C ALA A 130 12.61 -7.86 5.36
N ARG A 131 13.33 -6.73 5.33
CA ARG A 131 13.19 -5.67 4.31
C ARG A 131 13.05 -6.19 2.89
N GLN A 132 13.93 -7.08 2.44
CA GLN A 132 13.90 -7.58 1.07
C GLN A 132 12.70 -8.48 0.77
N GLY A 133 12.18 -9.14 1.78
CA GLY A 133 11.02 -10.01 1.64
C GLY A 133 9.70 -9.35 2.02
N ASN A 134 9.74 -8.11 2.51
CA ASN A 134 8.55 -7.43 3.02
C ASN A 134 7.80 -6.69 1.91
N LYS A 135 6.57 -7.13 1.64
CA LYS A 135 5.73 -6.52 0.58
C LYS A 135 5.22 -5.13 0.95
N GLY A 136 5.09 -4.82 2.24
CA GLY A 136 4.77 -3.46 2.70
C GLY A 136 5.90 -2.49 2.37
N TRP A 137 7.14 -2.91 2.60
CA TRP A 137 8.32 -2.14 2.25
C TRP A 137 8.37 -1.87 0.74
N GLN A 138 8.12 -2.90 -0.07
CA GLN A 138 8.11 -2.78 -1.53
C GLN A 138 6.99 -1.86 -2.04
N ALA A 139 5.81 -1.96 -1.45
CA ALA A 139 4.68 -1.09 -1.81
C ALA A 139 5.00 0.37 -1.48
N ALA A 140 5.60 0.62 -0.33
CA ALA A 140 6.00 1.97 0.05
C ALA A 140 7.05 2.54 -0.91
N LEU A 141 8.02 1.73 -1.32
CA LEU A 141 9.03 2.17 -2.29
C LEU A 141 8.39 2.54 -3.62
N THR A 142 7.44 1.72 -4.09
CA THR A 142 6.67 2.01 -5.30
C THR A 142 5.90 3.32 -5.15
N ALA A 143 5.27 3.54 -4.00
CA ALA A 143 4.52 4.77 -3.73
C ALA A 143 5.42 6.01 -3.82
N ILE A 144 6.62 5.94 -3.27
CA ILE A 144 7.59 7.04 -3.34
C ILE A 144 7.96 7.35 -4.80
N GLU A 145 8.33 6.32 -5.53
CA GLU A 145 8.72 6.48 -6.94
C GLU A 145 7.59 7.08 -7.77
N MET A 146 6.38 6.53 -7.62
CA MET A 146 5.24 6.97 -8.42
C MET A 146 4.75 8.37 -8.03
N ALA A 147 4.81 8.73 -6.76
CA ALA A 147 4.46 10.08 -6.31
C ALA A 147 5.39 11.12 -6.96
N ASN A 148 6.68 10.84 -7.00
CA ASN A 148 7.65 11.73 -7.65
C ASN A 148 7.48 11.76 -9.17
N LEU A 149 7.19 10.61 -9.78
CA LEU A 149 6.94 10.54 -11.21
C LEU A 149 5.72 11.38 -11.61
N PHE A 150 4.63 11.25 -10.86
CA PHE A 150 3.40 12.02 -11.13
C PHE A 150 3.66 13.52 -11.12
N LYS A 151 4.51 13.99 -10.19
CA LYS A 151 4.86 15.41 -10.12
C LYS A 151 5.62 15.88 -11.37
N THR A 152 6.47 15.03 -11.93
CA THR A 152 7.20 15.37 -13.16
C THR A 152 6.29 15.33 -14.40
N LEU A 153 5.31 14.44 -14.43
CA LEU A 153 4.40 14.30 -15.59
C LEU A 153 3.33 15.38 -15.64
N LYS A 154 3.01 15.94 -14.49
CA LYS A 154 2.02 17.02 -14.39
C LYS A 154 2.73 18.37 -14.61
#